data_eb8a09af72ad07e71138bde12af12400
#
_entry.id   eb8a09af72ad07e71138bde12af12400
#
_cell.length_a   1.000
_cell.length_b   1.000
_cell.length_c   1.000
_cell.angle_alpha   90.00
_cell.angle_beta   90.00
_cell.angle_gamma   90.00
#
_symmetry.space_group_name_H-M   'P 1'
#
loop_
_entity.id
_entity.type
_entity.pdbx_description
1 polymer ?
#
loop_
_entity_poly.entity_id
_entity_poly.type
_entity_poly.pdbx_seq_one_letter_code
_entity_poly.pdbx_strand_id
1 'polypeptide(L)'
;MKSVLRSAFAALVVTAIALPAWAGDPIRKITILSRPQAGQQAEFQSVQLIAQEWRKLGLDVEVRAIPWEQMSDEVWYKRDQWDSTAWQMVGRPERSDPDELIFNLFHSSTAKDGYNFAGYLNKDYDATAEAQRGEIDPAKRKALVFKAQEILSKDQPYMMLVHPKSTFAFDKTVWKPESVVNQSGIGIRNTWTFLGIEPAGPKKDLIINSSDNIKAINPLYISGSVDSWITELVWDRLLRVGPDGLPKAWAAEGFTWKDGTTVDVKLKSGMKWHDGKPVTPEDVKFSFEAAVGGEAPMYKPFATNIDAITINGDVITFKLKKPAASFVTSSLAKVNLIPKHIWEPILKDLATKPETAESYQEQMPIGSGPFKFTSWAKNESVTLAANKDHFAAPKVDRWILRIVPNAEAALGMLRSGEINFMGEFTGDPQVLIDAAKKDGDLEVVSTVDMGFRYIAFNERRPPFNDPAFRRALSEAVDRQLIVKAAYRGFAVASNSIVSPALEYWHDKSVVDSFKAGQAVAAKTLKDAGYTLDGGKLRYPGDTKETVVAK
;
A
#
# COMPACT_ATOMS: atom_id res chain seq x y z
N MET A 1 -93.32 25.20 35.48
CA MET A 1 -92.42 25.92 36.33
C MET A 1 -91.08 25.33 36.16
N LYS A 2 -90.12 26.13 35.87
CA LYS A 2 -88.92 25.81 35.09
C LYS A 2 -87.80 25.14 35.92
N SER A 3 -87.34 23.93 35.52
CA SER A 3 -86.19 23.26 36.11
C SER A 3 -84.95 23.57 35.25
N VAL A 4 -83.91 24.01 35.89
CA VAL A 4 -82.62 24.32 35.27
C VAL A 4 -81.70 23.08 35.36
N LEU A 5 -81.40 22.48 34.21
CA LEU A 5 -80.34 21.45 34.08
C LEU A 5 -78.97 22.15 34.06
N ARG A 6 -78.10 21.80 34.98
CA ARG A 6 -76.64 22.10 34.91
C ARG A 6 -75.90 20.92 34.32
N SER A 7 -75.36 21.11 33.14
CA SER A 7 -74.44 20.17 32.48
C SER A 7 -73.03 20.40 33.03
N ALA A 8 -72.47 19.37 33.68
CA ALA A 8 -71.03 19.33 34.07
C ALA A 8 -70.21 18.74 32.91
N PHE A 9 -69.33 19.55 32.33
CA PHE A 9 -68.32 19.09 31.41
C PHE A 9 -67.18 18.52 32.24
N ALA A 10 -66.97 17.19 32.17
CA ALA A 10 -65.79 16.54 32.69
C ALA A 10 -64.67 16.62 31.59
N ALA A 11 -63.64 17.42 31.83
CA ALA A 11 -62.45 17.47 31.00
C ALA A 11 -61.59 16.20 31.22
N LEU A 12 -61.58 15.33 30.25
CA LEU A 12 -60.67 14.15 30.20
C LEU A 12 -59.27 14.65 29.91
N VAL A 13 -58.41 14.73 30.95
CA VAL A 13 -56.96 14.94 30.75
C VAL A 13 -56.39 13.61 30.29
N VAL A 14 -56.14 13.48 28.96
CA VAL A 14 -55.36 12.39 28.40
C VAL A 14 -53.89 12.67 28.71
N THR A 15 -53.39 12.12 29.79
CA THR A 15 -51.95 12.02 30.05
C THR A 15 -51.40 11.03 29.02
N ALA A 16 -50.75 11.53 28.00
CA ALA A 16 -49.94 10.70 27.08
C ALA A 16 -48.80 10.10 27.92
N ILE A 17 -48.98 8.86 28.34
CA ILE A 17 -47.86 8.05 28.85
C ILE A 17 -46.97 7.81 27.65
N ALA A 18 -45.85 8.53 27.57
CA ALA A 18 -44.77 8.20 26.63
C ALA A 18 -44.28 6.79 27.03
N LEU A 19 -44.71 5.79 26.29
CA LEU A 19 -44.11 4.46 26.38
C LEU A 19 -42.61 4.62 26.18
N PRO A 20 -41.77 4.03 27.06
CA PRO A 20 -40.35 4.04 26.82
C PRO A 20 -40.10 3.38 25.46
N ALA A 21 -39.42 4.08 24.58
CA ALA A 21 -38.93 3.49 23.34
C ALA A 21 -38.16 2.23 23.75
N TRP A 22 -38.62 1.07 23.30
CA TRP A 22 -37.95 -0.19 23.59
C TRP A 22 -36.54 -0.10 23.03
N ALA A 23 -35.55 -0.08 23.90
CA ALA A 23 -34.16 -0.17 23.53
C ALA A 23 -33.89 -1.61 23.05
N GLY A 24 -33.19 -1.77 21.94
CA GLY A 24 -32.76 -3.08 21.44
C GLY A 24 -31.84 -3.80 22.43
N ASP A 25 -31.38 -4.99 22.06
CA ASP A 25 -30.44 -5.75 22.87
C ASP A 25 -29.12 -4.97 23.10
N PRO A 26 -28.44 -5.17 24.23
CA PRO A 26 -27.09 -4.63 24.42
C PRO A 26 -26.15 -5.13 23.31
N ILE A 27 -25.29 -4.25 22.81
CA ILE A 27 -24.22 -4.67 21.89
C ILE A 27 -23.38 -5.71 22.62
N ARG A 28 -23.15 -6.85 21.95
CA ARG A 28 -22.28 -7.90 22.45
C ARG A 28 -20.84 -7.42 22.66
N LYS A 29 -20.06 -8.18 23.38
CA LYS A 29 -18.62 -7.99 23.44
C LYS A 29 -18.01 -8.04 22.03
N ILE A 30 -17.21 -7.05 21.69
CA ILE A 30 -16.48 -6.97 20.42
C ILE A 30 -15.00 -7.16 20.64
N THR A 31 -14.33 -7.76 19.63
CA THR A 31 -12.90 -8.07 19.71
C THR A 31 -12.13 -7.29 18.65
N ILE A 32 -10.99 -6.73 19.05
CA ILE A 32 -9.99 -6.19 18.12
C ILE A 32 -8.81 -7.15 18.08
N LEU A 33 -8.57 -7.77 16.92
CA LEU A 33 -7.37 -8.56 16.70
C LEU A 33 -6.16 -7.63 16.46
N SER A 34 -5.04 -7.96 17.07
CA SER A 34 -3.77 -7.24 16.93
C SER A 34 -2.61 -8.20 16.94
N ARG A 35 -1.50 -7.80 16.37
CA ARG A 35 -0.23 -8.52 16.56
C ARG A 35 0.31 -8.26 17.96
N PRO A 36 1.15 -9.18 18.51
CA PRO A 36 1.80 -8.96 19.80
C PRO A 36 2.67 -7.71 19.82
N GLN A 37 2.83 -7.10 21.00
CA GLN A 37 3.63 -5.88 21.17
C GLN A 37 5.08 -6.05 20.70
N ALA A 38 5.67 -7.23 20.88
CA ALA A 38 7.02 -7.52 20.43
C ALA A 38 7.13 -7.35 18.89
N GLY A 39 7.96 -6.41 18.46
CA GLY A 39 8.15 -6.07 17.04
C GLY A 39 7.05 -5.21 16.40
N GLN A 40 5.93 -4.95 17.09
CA GLN A 40 4.79 -4.17 16.57
C GLN A 40 4.26 -3.15 17.60
N GLN A 41 5.17 -2.49 18.30
CA GLN A 41 4.82 -1.62 19.42
C GLN A 41 3.81 -0.51 19.05
N ALA A 42 4.01 0.17 17.93
CA ALA A 42 3.13 1.28 17.51
C ALA A 42 1.72 0.79 17.16
N GLU A 43 1.60 -0.38 16.51
CA GLU A 43 0.31 -1.00 16.20
C GLU A 43 -0.41 -1.38 17.50
N PHE A 44 0.26 -2.11 18.39
CA PHE A 44 -0.31 -2.55 19.64
C PHE A 44 -0.78 -1.38 20.53
N GLN A 45 0.05 -0.33 20.66
CA GLN A 45 -0.33 0.88 21.38
C GLN A 45 -1.53 1.59 20.74
N SER A 46 -1.58 1.67 19.42
CA SER A 46 -2.72 2.25 18.70
C SER A 46 -4.01 1.50 19.01
N VAL A 47 -3.99 0.16 19.01
CA VAL A 47 -5.16 -0.67 19.30
C VAL A 47 -5.62 -0.50 20.75
N GLN A 48 -4.70 -0.38 21.73
CA GLN A 48 -5.06 -0.12 23.12
C GLN A 48 -5.77 1.23 23.28
N LEU A 49 -5.27 2.29 22.61
CA LEU A 49 -5.92 3.61 22.62
C LEU A 49 -7.31 3.55 21.99
N ILE A 50 -7.44 2.88 20.83
CA ILE A 50 -8.73 2.70 20.16
C ILE A 50 -9.74 1.98 21.05
N ALA A 51 -9.32 0.87 21.67
CA ALA A 51 -10.18 0.13 22.59
C ALA A 51 -10.65 0.98 23.78
N GLN A 52 -9.80 1.84 24.32
CA GLN A 52 -10.17 2.79 25.38
C GLN A 52 -11.23 3.79 24.89
N GLU A 53 -11.06 4.35 23.68
CA GLU A 53 -12.03 5.30 23.13
C GLU A 53 -13.38 4.64 22.83
N TRP A 54 -13.40 3.41 22.34
CA TRP A 54 -14.65 2.67 22.09
C TRP A 54 -15.37 2.27 23.37
N ARG A 55 -14.65 1.95 24.46
CA ARG A 55 -15.27 1.69 25.78
C ARG A 55 -16.02 2.91 26.33
N LYS A 56 -15.57 4.13 26.01
CA LYS A 56 -16.28 5.37 26.40
C LYS A 56 -17.65 5.51 25.75
N LEU A 57 -17.91 4.83 24.61
CA LEU A 57 -19.21 4.76 23.95
C LEU A 57 -20.15 3.73 24.59
N GLY A 58 -19.76 3.05 25.67
CA GLY A 58 -20.56 2.01 26.32
C GLY A 58 -20.38 0.61 25.71
N LEU A 59 -19.30 0.37 24.97
CA LEU A 59 -18.97 -0.92 24.37
C LEU A 59 -18.08 -1.76 25.30
N ASP A 60 -18.32 -3.07 25.35
CA ASP A 60 -17.39 -4.04 25.93
C ASP A 60 -16.37 -4.46 24.83
N VAL A 61 -15.11 -4.03 24.99
CA VAL A 61 -14.06 -4.23 23.97
C VAL A 61 -12.92 -5.05 24.53
N GLU A 62 -12.61 -6.14 23.86
CA GLU A 62 -11.44 -6.98 24.12
C GLU A 62 -10.36 -6.79 23.04
N VAL A 63 -9.12 -6.63 23.45
CA VAL A 63 -7.96 -6.70 22.54
C VAL A 63 -7.33 -8.08 22.64
N ARG A 64 -7.35 -8.83 21.55
CA ARG A 64 -6.77 -10.17 21.46
C ARG A 64 -5.50 -10.11 20.59
N ALA A 65 -4.34 -10.18 21.25
CA ALA A 65 -3.05 -10.22 20.58
C ALA A 65 -2.71 -11.64 20.17
N ILE A 66 -2.55 -11.90 18.87
CA ILE A 66 -2.27 -13.22 18.30
C ILE A 66 -1.16 -13.14 17.25
N PRO A 67 -0.38 -14.22 17.03
CA PRO A 67 0.62 -14.27 15.99
C PRO A 67 0.06 -13.98 14.60
N TRP A 68 0.90 -13.45 13.72
CA TRP A 68 0.50 -13.09 12.35
C TRP A 68 -0.15 -14.24 11.57
N GLU A 69 0.43 -15.43 11.66
CA GLU A 69 -0.07 -16.62 10.95
C GLU A 69 -1.50 -16.96 11.36
N GLN A 70 -1.79 -16.92 12.68
CA GLN A 70 -3.13 -17.16 13.19
C GLN A 70 -4.08 -16.02 12.80
N MET A 71 -3.64 -14.76 12.87
CA MET A 71 -4.45 -13.60 12.50
C MET A 71 -4.78 -13.64 11.00
N SER A 72 -3.82 -14.01 10.15
CA SER A 72 -4.03 -14.20 8.72
C SER A 72 -5.03 -15.33 8.43
N ASP A 73 -4.94 -16.46 9.14
CA ASP A 73 -5.88 -17.58 9.00
C ASP A 73 -7.31 -17.13 9.35
N GLU A 74 -7.50 -16.49 10.50
CA GLU A 74 -8.83 -16.05 10.96
C GLU A 74 -9.45 -14.98 10.04
N VAL A 75 -8.65 -14.00 9.61
CA VAL A 75 -9.15 -12.82 8.88
C VAL A 75 -9.21 -13.06 7.38
N TRP A 76 -8.13 -13.62 6.80
CA TRP A 76 -7.98 -13.74 5.35
C TRP A 76 -8.61 -15.01 4.78
N TYR A 77 -8.46 -16.14 5.47
CA TYR A 77 -8.94 -17.42 4.95
C TYR A 77 -10.33 -17.79 5.49
N LYS A 78 -10.59 -17.65 6.80
CA LYS A 78 -11.89 -18.01 7.40
C LYS A 78 -12.94 -16.91 7.28
N ARG A 79 -12.57 -15.64 7.30
CA ARG A 79 -13.33 -14.42 6.99
C ARG A 79 -14.56 -14.12 7.85
N ASP A 80 -15.23 -15.05 8.46
CA ASP A 80 -16.54 -14.91 9.09
C ASP A 80 -16.52 -14.81 10.62
N GLN A 81 -15.41 -15.19 11.27
CA GLN A 81 -15.34 -15.36 12.73
C GLN A 81 -14.61 -14.26 13.51
N TRP A 82 -14.24 -13.17 12.89
CA TRP A 82 -13.59 -12.02 13.53
C TRP A 82 -14.51 -10.79 13.51
N ASP A 83 -14.31 -9.84 14.42
CA ASP A 83 -15.09 -8.61 14.53
C ASP A 83 -14.39 -7.43 13.89
N SER A 84 -13.22 -7.09 14.41
CA SER A 84 -12.34 -6.06 13.88
C SER A 84 -10.89 -6.48 14.03
N THR A 85 -10.03 -5.95 13.19
CA THR A 85 -8.61 -6.28 13.18
C THR A 85 -7.74 -5.09 12.84
N ALA A 86 -6.62 -4.92 13.56
CA ALA A 86 -5.56 -4.05 13.13
C ALA A 86 -4.84 -4.69 11.95
N TRP A 87 -4.63 -3.90 10.89
CA TRP A 87 -3.96 -4.38 9.69
C TRP A 87 -3.12 -3.28 9.04
N GLN A 88 -2.29 -3.66 8.07
CA GLN A 88 -1.44 -2.73 7.36
C GLN A 88 -1.46 -2.99 5.85
N MET A 89 -1.31 -1.93 5.09
CA MET A 89 -0.93 -1.97 3.69
C MET A 89 0.50 -1.45 3.57
N VAL A 90 1.38 -2.26 2.98
CA VAL A 90 2.79 -1.87 2.75
C VAL A 90 2.88 -1.03 1.49
N GLY A 91 3.62 0.09 1.54
CA GLY A 91 3.91 0.92 0.37
C GLY A 91 4.88 0.21 -0.59
N ARG A 92 4.56 0.25 -1.89
CA ARG A 92 5.42 -0.26 -2.97
C ARG A 92 5.24 0.63 -4.20
N PRO A 93 6.26 0.83 -5.06
CA PRO A 93 6.15 1.71 -6.23
C PRO A 93 4.95 1.42 -7.13
N GLU A 94 4.61 0.16 -7.36
CA GLU A 94 3.44 -0.24 -8.15
C GLU A 94 2.10 0.16 -7.53
N ARG A 95 2.06 0.44 -6.23
CA ARG A 95 0.88 0.94 -5.49
C ARG A 95 0.73 2.46 -5.55
N SER A 96 1.57 3.12 -6.34
CA SER A 96 1.38 4.55 -6.64
C SER A 96 0.13 4.80 -7.50
N ASP A 97 -0.31 3.81 -8.27
CA ASP A 97 -1.62 3.84 -8.92
C ASP A 97 -2.72 3.40 -7.93
N PRO A 98 -3.79 4.18 -7.75
CA PRO A 98 -4.82 3.90 -6.77
C PRO A 98 -5.71 2.69 -7.08
N ASP A 99 -5.67 2.12 -8.30
CA ASP A 99 -6.54 1.01 -8.71
C ASP A 99 -6.41 -0.21 -7.79
N GLU A 100 -5.19 -0.57 -7.39
CA GLU A 100 -4.97 -1.69 -6.48
C GLU A 100 -5.67 -1.49 -5.13
N LEU A 101 -5.65 -0.26 -4.62
CA LEU A 101 -6.28 0.08 -3.35
C LEU A 101 -7.81 0.19 -3.49
N ILE A 102 -8.29 0.83 -4.55
CA ILE A 102 -9.72 1.08 -4.77
C ILE A 102 -10.43 -0.21 -5.18
N PHE A 103 -9.94 -0.89 -6.22
CA PHE A 103 -10.64 -2.07 -6.72
C PHE A 103 -10.40 -3.30 -5.85
N ASN A 104 -9.14 -3.67 -5.63
CA ASN A 104 -8.85 -4.95 -5.00
C ASN A 104 -9.30 -5.02 -3.54
N LEU A 105 -9.20 -3.91 -2.77
CA LEU A 105 -9.53 -3.92 -1.35
C LEU A 105 -11.03 -3.84 -1.07
N PHE A 106 -11.85 -3.27 -1.97
CA PHE A 106 -13.22 -2.91 -1.62
C PHE A 106 -14.28 -3.30 -2.65
N HIS A 107 -13.91 -3.68 -3.90
CA HIS A 107 -14.89 -4.11 -4.88
C HIS A 107 -15.58 -5.41 -4.45
N SER A 108 -16.90 -5.53 -4.61
CA SER A 108 -17.70 -6.68 -4.16
C SER A 108 -17.21 -7.99 -4.76
N SER A 109 -16.71 -8.00 -6.01
CA SER A 109 -16.20 -9.22 -6.66
C SER A 109 -14.98 -9.84 -5.97
N THR A 110 -14.28 -9.07 -5.12
CA THR A 110 -13.10 -9.53 -4.36
C THR A 110 -13.42 -9.93 -2.92
N ALA A 111 -14.71 -9.87 -2.52
CA ALA A 111 -15.15 -10.15 -1.15
C ALA A 111 -15.10 -11.63 -0.77
N LYS A 112 -15.26 -12.55 -1.75
CA LYS A 112 -15.25 -13.98 -1.50
C LYS A 112 -13.84 -14.55 -1.36
N ASP A 113 -12.97 -14.29 -2.34
CA ASP A 113 -11.67 -14.95 -2.47
C ASP A 113 -10.50 -13.96 -2.66
N GLY A 114 -10.79 -12.63 -2.69
CA GLY A 114 -9.80 -11.56 -2.93
C GLY A 114 -9.46 -10.73 -1.69
N TYR A 115 -9.02 -9.51 -1.92
CA TYR A 115 -8.50 -8.61 -0.87
C TYR A 115 -9.59 -7.89 -0.06
N ASN A 116 -10.88 -7.95 -0.47
CA ASN A 116 -11.99 -7.41 0.31
C ASN A 116 -12.41 -8.39 1.42
N PHE A 117 -11.51 -8.67 2.34
CA PHE A 117 -11.79 -9.57 3.46
C PHE A 117 -12.78 -8.99 4.49
N ALA A 118 -12.97 -7.67 4.49
CA ALA A 118 -14.01 -7.01 5.29
C ALA A 118 -15.44 -7.39 4.88
N GLY A 119 -15.64 -7.80 3.63
CA GLY A 119 -16.96 -8.12 3.08
C GLY A 119 -17.80 -6.90 2.75
N TYR A 120 -17.16 -5.77 2.47
CA TYR A 120 -17.83 -4.54 2.04
C TYR A 120 -18.55 -4.75 0.72
N LEU A 121 -19.82 -4.36 0.65
CA LEU A 121 -20.69 -4.50 -0.51
C LEU A 121 -21.44 -3.18 -0.74
N ASN A 122 -21.11 -2.45 -1.80
CA ASN A 122 -21.78 -1.21 -2.18
C ASN A 122 -21.77 -1.08 -3.71
N LYS A 123 -22.96 -1.13 -4.33
CA LYS A 123 -23.12 -1.07 -5.80
C LYS A 123 -22.66 0.24 -6.43
N ASP A 124 -22.85 1.38 -5.74
CA ASP A 124 -22.41 2.69 -6.23
C ASP A 124 -20.88 2.80 -6.17
N TYR A 125 -20.27 2.19 -5.13
CA TYR A 125 -18.84 2.06 -5.04
C TYR A 125 -18.28 1.18 -6.16
N ASP A 126 -18.86 -0.01 -6.36
CA ASP A 126 -18.44 -0.96 -7.40
C ASP A 126 -18.45 -0.30 -8.78
N ALA A 127 -19.56 0.38 -9.13
CA ALA A 127 -19.66 1.10 -10.39
C ALA A 127 -18.60 2.21 -10.53
N THR A 128 -18.26 2.90 -9.44
CA THR A 128 -17.22 3.93 -9.43
C THR A 128 -15.82 3.32 -9.59
N ALA A 129 -15.56 2.20 -8.90
CA ALA A 129 -14.30 1.47 -8.97
C ALA A 129 -14.06 0.86 -10.37
N GLU A 130 -15.11 0.35 -11.02
CA GLU A 130 -15.04 -0.13 -12.39
C GLU A 130 -14.83 1.01 -13.40
N ALA A 131 -15.56 2.12 -13.24
CA ALA A 131 -15.46 3.28 -14.12
C ALA A 131 -14.04 3.88 -14.12
N GLN A 132 -13.40 4.06 -12.92
CA GLN A 132 -12.03 4.58 -12.85
C GLN A 132 -11.02 3.64 -13.52
N ARG A 133 -11.25 2.33 -13.46
CA ARG A 133 -10.38 1.32 -14.07
C ARG A 133 -10.40 1.42 -15.61
N GLY A 134 -11.55 1.73 -16.19
CA GLY A 134 -11.72 1.89 -17.63
C GLY A 134 -11.37 3.28 -18.19
N GLU A 135 -11.22 4.29 -17.33
CA GLU A 135 -11.03 5.68 -17.77
C GLU A 135 -9.54 5.98 -18.01
N ILE A 136 -9.18 6.26 -19.26
CA ILE A 136 -7.81 6.57 -19.68
C ILE A 136 -7.48 8.07 -19.67
N ASP A 137 -8.49 8.95 -19.61
CA ASP A 137 -8.27 10.38 -19.41
C ASP A 137 -7.86 10.64 -17.95
N PRO A 138 -6.67 11.19 -17.68
CA PRO A 138 -6.17 11.32 -16.31
C PRO A 138 -7.02 12.21 -15.42
N ALA A 139 -7.63 13.28 -15.95
CA ALA A 139 -8.44 14.21 -15.17
C ALA A 139 -9.80 13.60 -14.79
N LYS A 140 -10.44 12.92 -15.73
CA LYS A 140 -11.70 12.20 -15.47
C LYS A 140 -11.48 11.04 -14.52
N ARG A 141 -10.39 10.29 -14.70
CA ARG A 141 -10.02 9.20 -13.81
C ARG A 141 -9.76 9.70 -12.37
N LYS A 142 -9.05 10.83 -12.23
CA LYS A 142 -8.83 11.48 -10.94
C LYS A 142 -10.15 11.79 -10.22
N ALA A 143 -11.15 12.35 -10.94
CA ALA A 143 -12.44 12.64 -10.35
C ALA A 143 -13.17 11.38 -9.85
N LEU A 144 -13.07 10.25 -10.57
CA LEU A 144 -13.62 8.96 -10.14
C LEU A 144 -12.87 8.39 -8.92
N VAL A 145 -11.56 8.53 -8.88
CA VAL A 145 -10.73 8.14 -7.74
C VAL A 145 -11.10 8.96 -6.49
N PHE A 146 -11.36 10.26 -6.63
CA PHE A 146 -11.82 11.11 -5.54
C PHE A 146 -13.20 10.68 -5.05
N LYS A 147 -14.15 10.44 -5.97
CA LYS A 147 -15.47 9.92 -5.62
C LYS A 147 -15.42 8.59 -4.85
N ALA A 148 -14.52 7.68 -5.23
CA ALA A 148 -14.33 6.43 -4.49
C ALA A 148 -13.83 6.68 -3.05
N GLN A 149 -12.89 7.62 -2.85
CA GLN A 149 -12.41 8.02 -1.53
C GLN A 149 -13.53 8.65 -0.68
N GLU A 150 -14.40 9.48 -1.27
CA GLU A 150 -15.57 10.07 -0.59
C GLU A 150 -16.54 8.98 -0.10
N ILE A 151 -16.87 7.99 -0.95
CA ILE A 151 -17.76 6.88 -0.57
C ILE A 151 -17.15 6.09 0.59
N LEU A 152 -15.88 5.71 0.50
CA LEU A 152 -15.19 4.98 1.57
C LEU A 152 -15.11 5.77 2.87
N SER A 153 -14.88 7.07 2.79
CA SER A 153 -14.86 7.95 3.97
C SER A 153 -16.24 8.04 4.65
N LYS A 154 -17.32 7.91 3.89
CA LYS A 154 -18.68 7.87 4.42
C LYS A 154 -19.02 6.52 5.03
N ASP A 155 -18.71 5.43 4.35
CA ASP A 155 -19.13 4.08 4.73
C ASP A 155 -18.19 3.40 5.74
N GLN A 156 -16.95 3.88 5.84
CA GLN A 156 -15.92 3.41 6.79
C GLN A 156 -15.77 1.88 6.86
N PRO A 157 -15.57 1.16 5.74
CA PRO A 157 -15.25 -0.28 5.80
C PRO A 157 -13.92 -0.53 6.52
N TYR A 158 -13.02 0.43 6.41
CA TYR A 158 -11.80 0.54 7.21
C TYR A 158 -11.78 1.88 7.96
N MET A 159 -11.45 1.83 9.23
CA MET A 159 -11.04 3.00 10.00
C MET A 159 -9.57 3.27 9.70
N MET A 160 -9.31 4.19 8.79
CA MET A 160 -7.96 4.63 8.47
C MET A 160 -7.36 5.36 9.68
N LEU A 161 -6.09 5.05 9.99
CA LEU A 161 -5.39 5.62 11.14
C LEU A 161 -4.31 6.60 10.72
N VAL A 162 -3.26 6.07 10.11
CA VAL A 162 -2.07 6.84 9.77
C VAL A 162 -1.35 6.30 8.53
N HIS A 163 -0.62 7.19 7.86
CA HIS A 163 0.48 6.86 6.96
C HIS A 163 1.79 7.06 7.74
N PRO A 164 2.58 5.99 8.00
CA PRO A 164 3.86 6.12 8.68
C PRO A 164 4.86 6.95 7.88
N LYS A 165 5.89 7.45 8.55
CA LYS A 165 7.05 8.03 7.89
C LYS A 165 8.22 7.06 7.93
N SER A 166 8.85 6.82 6.79
CA SER A 166 10.15 6.18 6.69
C SER A 166 11.25 7.22 6.83
N THR A 167 12.30 6.90 7.59
CA THR A 167 13.40 7.82 7.84
C THR A 167 14.70 7.23 7.32
N PHE A 168 15.42 8.02 6.59
CA PHE A 168 16.67 7.68 5.91
C PHE A 168 17.76 8.65 6.31
N ALA A 169 19.03 8.28 6.05
CA ALA A 169 20.13 9.21 6.19
C ALA A 169 21.22 8.93 5.15
N PHE A 170 22.03 9.93 4.86
CA PHE A 170 23.23 9.75 4.06
C PHE A 170 24.34 10.73 4.51
N ASP A 171 25.56 10.40 4.16
CA ASP A 171 26.73 11.23 4.41
C ASP A 171 26.82 12.33 3.35
N LYS A 172 26.55 13.59 3.74
CA LYS A 172 26.59 14.76 2.84
C LYS A 172 28.00 15.23 2.52
N THR A 173 29.02 14.67 3.15
CA THR A 173 30.42 14.89 2.75
C THR A 173 30.81 13.99 1.55
N VAL A 174 30.06 12.88 1.36
CA VAL A 174 30.23 11.96 0.24
C VAL A 174 29.28 12.28 -0.91
N TRP A 175 28.03 12.66 -0.59
CA TRP A 175 26.96 12.90 -1.56
C TRP A 175 26.41 14.31 -1.49
N LYS A 176 26.15 14.92 -2.64
CA LYS A 176 25.50 16.22 -2.73
C LYS A 176 24.01 16.11 -2.40
N PRO A 177 23.49 16.78 -1.35
CA PRO A 177 22.08 16.66 -0.95
C PRO A 177 21.08 16.99 -2.05
N GLU A 178 21.34 17.99 -2.88
CA GLU A 178 20.49 18.42 -3.99
C GLU A 178 20.35 17.40 -5.12
N SER A 179 21.22 16.40 -5.15
CA SER A 179 21.17 15.29 -6.13
C SER A 179 20.36 14.09 -5.66
N VAL A 180 19.95 14.07 -4.40
CA VAL A 180 19.15 12.99 -3.80
C VAL A 180 17.68 13.23 -4.07
N VAL A 181 17.02 12.26 -4.71
CA VAL A 181 15.61 12.35 -5.10
C VAL A 181 14.72 11.73 -4.02
N ASN A 182 13.86 12.53 -3.40
CA ASN A 182 12.84 12.04 -2.49
C ASN A 182 11.58 11.67 -3.30
N GLN A 183 11.45 10.39 -3.65
CA GLN A 183 10.31 9.88 -4.42
C GLN A 183 9.07 9.77 -3.53
N SER A 184 7.94 10.27 -4.02
CA SER A 184 6.65 10.23 -3.35
C SER A 184 6.29 8.83 -2.82
N GLY A 185 6.10 8.72 -1.52
CA GLY A 185 5.70 7.48 -0.84
C GLY A 185 6.78 6.39 -0.72
N ILE A 186 7.97 6.61 -1.26
CA ILE A 186 9.10 5.66 -1.25
C ILE A 186 10.30 6.21 -0.47
N GLY A 187 10.56 7.52 -0.57
CA GLY A 187 11.71 8.17 0.04
C GLY A 187 12.92 8.22 -0.88
N ILE A 188 14.10 8.36 -0.28
CA ILE A 188 15.34 8.57 -1.04
C ILE A 188 15.97 7.28 -1.57
N ARG A 189 15.56 6.11 -1.09
CA ARG A 189 15.98 4.81 -1.58
C ARG A 189 15.19 4.42 -2.82
N ASN A 190 15.56 4.95 -3.96
CA ASN A 190 14.87 4.74 -5.21
C ASN A 190 15.83 4.80 -6.41
N THR A 191 15.40 4.27 -7.54
CA THR A 191 16.21 4.24 -8.78
C THR A 191 16.66 5.62 -9.23
N TRP A 192 15.84 6.66 -9.06
CA TRP A 192 16.15 8.03 -9.48
C TRP A 192 17.32 8.61 -8.69
N THR A 193 17.37 8.35 -7.37
CA THR A 193 18.53 8.67 -6.53
C THR A 193 19.75 7.87 -6.99
N PHE A 194 19.63 6.56 -7.16
CA PHE A 194 20.78 5.70 -7.48
C PHE A 194 21.44 6.04 -8.81
N LEU A 195 20.67 6.59 -9.75
CA LEU A 195 21.18 7.05 -11.04
C LEU A 195 21.74 8.47 -10.99
N GLY A 196 21.03 9.35 -10.26
CA GLY A 196 21.27 10.79 -10.27
C GLY A 196 22.21 11.33 -9.19
N ILE A 197 22.46 10.54 -8.14
CA ILE A 197 23.25 11.00 -6.98
C ILE A 197 24.67 11.38 -7.40
N GLU A 198 25.11 12.57 -6.96
CA GLU A 198 26.41 13.14 -7.33
C GLU A 198 27.40 13.08 -6.17
N PRO A 199 28.64 12.61 -6.41
CA PRO A 199 29.70 12.70 -5.42
C PRO A 199 30.01 14.15 -5.04
N ALA A 200 30.16 14.41 -3.74
CA ALA A 200 30.70 15.67 -3.21
C ALA A 200 32.25 15.67 -3.18
N GLY A 201 32.85 14.48 -3.31
CA GLY A 201 34.30 14.26 -3.24
C GLY A 201 34.76 13.12 -4.15
N PRO A 202 35.93 12.52 -3.87
CA PRO A 202 36.53 11.48 -4.74
C PRO A 202 35.83 10.10 -4.65
N LYS A 203 35.05 9.83 -3.59
CA LYS A 203 34.33 8.58 -3.42
C LYS A 203 33.14 8.52 -4.39
N LYS A 204 33.05 7.45 -5.18
CA LYS A 204 31.99 7.25 -6.18
C LYS A 204 31.22 5.95 -6.01
N ASP A 205 31.50 5.18 -4.97
CA ASP A 205 30.75 3.98 -4.65
C ASP A 205 29.59 4.32 -3.74
N LEU A 206 28.36 4.03 -4.17
CA LEU A 206 27.15 4.16 -3.35
C LEU A 206 26.99 2.87 -2.54
N ILE A 207 27.29 2.95 -1.25
CA ILE A 207 27.24 1.81 -0.33
C ILE A 207 26.04 1.97 0.59
N ILE A 208 25.03 1.10 0.41
CA ILE A 208 23.78 1.14 1.16
C ILE A 208 23.62 -0.07 2.07
N ASN A 209 22.72 0.01 3.06
CA ASN A 209 22.35 -1.12 3.90
C ASN A 209 20.95 -1.65 3.61
N SER A 210 20.73 -2.92 4.00
CA SER A 210 19.42 -3.51 4.25
C SER A 210 19.43 -4.32 5.54
N SER A 211 18.31 -4.32 6.28
CA SER A 211 18.09 -5.22 7.40
C SER A 211 17.68 -6.63 6.96
N ASP A 212 17.09 -6.73 5.78
CA ASP A 212 16.62 -7.98 5.18
C ASP A 212 17.70 -8.62 4.31
N ASN A 213 17.70 -9.96 4.29
CA ASN A 213 18.60 -10.73 3.45
C ASN A 213 18.02 -10.90 2.03
N ILE A 214 18.91 -11.05 1.06
CA ILE A 214 18.57 -11.31 -0.35
C ILE A 214 18.31 -12.81 -0.51
N LYS A 215 17.16 -13.15 -1.09
CA LYS A 215 16.79 -14.54 -1.36
C LYS A 215 17.15 -14.98 -2.77
N ALA A 216 16.93 -14.13 -3.77
CA ALA A 216 17.22 -14.43 -5.15
C ALA A 216 17.53 -13.15 -5.95
N ILE A 217 18.40 -13.28 -6.95
CA ILE A 217 18.61 -12.27 -8.00
C ILE A 217 18.03 -12.85 -9.29
N ASN A 218 16.73 -12.77 -9.45
CA ASN A 218 15.99 -13.38 -10.54
C ASN A 218 14.91 -12.38 -11.03
N PRO A 219 14.88 -12.04 -12.35
CA PRO A 219 13.93 -11.06 -12.89
C PRO A 219 12.47 -11.51 -12.86
N LEU A 220 12.19 -12.80 -12.69
CA LEU A 220 10.84 -13.38 -12.62
C LEU A 220 10.40 -13.72 -11.19
N TYR A 221 11.22 -13.37 -10.18
CA TYR A 221 10.92 -13.64 -8.78
C TYR A 221 11.11 -12.39 -7.91
N ILE A 222 10.20 -12.18 -6.98
CA ILE A 222 10.32 -11.17 -5.92
C ILE A 222 9.74 -11.76 -4.64
N SER A 223 10.59 -12.02 -3.66
CA SER A 223 10.15 -12.48 -2.33
C SER A 223 10.11 -11.36 -1.30
N GLY A 224 10.95 -10.36 -1.47
CA GLY A 224 11.10 -9.24 -0.54
C GLY A 224 11.34 -7.91 -1.26
N SER A 225 11.35 -6.82 -0.49
CA SER A 225 11.64 -5.50 -1.05
C SER A 225 13.08 -5.39 -1.54
N VAL A 226 14.03 -5.99 -0.84
CA VAL A 226 15.46 -5.91 -1.15
C VAL A 226 15.83 -6.57 -2.48
N ASP A 227 15.19 -7.70 -2.82
CA ASP A 227 15.40 -8.37 -4.11
C ASP A 227 14.99 -7.43 -5.26
N SER A 228 13.89 -6.68 -5.09
CA SER A 228 13.41 -5.75 -6.11
C SER A 228 14.34 -4.55 -6.32
N TRP A 229 15.09 -4.10 -5.31
CA TRP A 229 16.05 -3.01 -5.50
C TRP A 229 17.17 -3.42 -6.46
N ILE A 230 17.60 -4.69 -6.40
CA ILE A 230 18.63 -5.22 -7.28
C ILE A 230 18.07 -5.44 -8.68
N THR A 231 16.90 -6.09 -8.79
CA THR A 231 16.31 -6.39 -10.10
C THR A 231 15.94 -5.12 -10.87
N GLU A 232 15.52 -4.06 -10.20
CA GLU A 232 15.26 -2.76 -10.82
C GLU A 232 16.49 -2.07 -11.40
N LEU A 233 17.67 -2.38 -10.91
CA LEU A 233 18.93 -1.81 -11.39
C LEU A 233 19.57 -2.65 -12.49
N VAL A 234 19.36 -3.97 -12.47
CA VAL A 234 19.96 -4.90 -13.44
C VAL A 234 19.09 -5.03 -14.70
N TRP A 235 17.77 -5.01 -14.57
CA TRP A 235 16.83 -5.14 -15.69
C TRP A 235 16.02 -3.85 -15.91
N ASP A 236 15.87 -3.47 -17.17
CA ASP A 236 14.97 -2.40 -17.53
C ASP A 236 13.52 -2.86 -17.50
N ARG A 237 12.63 -1.87 -17.46
CA ARG A 237 11.17 -1.99 -17.65
C ARG A 237 10.76 -1.04 -18.76
N LEU A 238 9.61 -1.22 -19.37
CA LEU A 238 9.13 -0.28 -20.39
C LEU A 238 8.91 1.11 -19.82
N LEU A 239 8.28 1.19 -18.65
CA LEU A 239 8.08 2.43 -17.90
C LEU A 239 8.68 2.29 -16.49
N ARG A 240 8.76 3.40 -15.77
CA ARG A 240 9.07 3.44 -14.34
C ARG A 240 8.12 4.39 -13.63
N VAL A 241 7.90 4.16 -12.34
CA VAL A 241 7.19 5.12 -11.50
C VAL A 241 8.13 6.30 -11.21
N GLY A 242 7.70 7.49 -11.59
CA GLY A 242 8.47 8.73 -11.42
C GLY A 242 8.56 9.19 -9.96
N PRO A 243 9.37 10.23 -9.69
CA PRO A 243 9.46 10.83 -8.36
C PRO A 243 8.13 11.36 -7.83
N ASP A 244 7.21 11.71 -8.73
CA ASP A 244 5.85 12.19 -8.46
C ASP A 244 4.81 11.05 -8.27
N GLY A 245 5.23 9.78 -8.35
CA GLY A 245 4.35 8.62 -8.27
C GLY A 245 3.60 8.30 -9.56
N LEU A 246 3.85 9.02 -10.66
CA LEU A 246 3.20 8.81 -11.96
C LEU A 246 4.10 8.02 -12.92
N PRO A 247 3.53 7.29 -13.91
CA PRO A 247 4.32 6.52 -14.88
C PRO A 247 5.15 7.46 -15.78
N LYS A 248 6.42 7.12 -15.96
CA LYS A 248 7.38 7.80 -16.83
C LYS A 248 7.93 6.83 -17.87
N ALA A 249 8.14 7.31 -19.07
CA ALA A 249 8.85 6.56 -20.12
C ALA A 249 10.26 6.16 -19.64
N TRP A 250 10.68 4.92 -19.93
CA TRP A 250 11.97 4.40 -19.53
C TRP A 250 12.65 3.67 -20.70
N ALA A 251 12.55 2.32 -20.80
CA ALA A 251 12.97 1.59 -22.01
C ALA A 251 12.07 1.92 -23.21
N ALA A 252 10.84 2.32 -22.96
CA ALA A 252 9.97 2.93 -23.96
C ALA A 252 10.30 4.42 -24.14
N GLU A 253 10.17 4.93 -25.38
CA GLU A 253 10.16 6.38 -25.65
C GLU A 253 8.89 7.03 -25.13
N GLY A 254 7.76 6.28 -25.10
CA GLY A 254 6.45 6.69 -24.62
C GLY A 254 5.41 5.62 -24.83
N PHE A 255 4.18 5.95 -24.44
CA PHE A 255 3.01 5.10 -24.69
C PHE A 255 1.83 5.95 -25.14
N THR A 256 0.91 5.36 -25.89
CA THR A 256 -0.31 6.01 -26.38
C THR A 256 -1.48 5.05 -26.31
N TRP A 257 -2.51 5.40 -25.54
CA TRP A 257 -3.78 4.69 -25.54
C TRP A 257 -4.55 4.97 -26.83
N LYS A 258 -4.94 3.92 -27.55
CA LYS A 258 -5.88 4.00 -28.69
C LYS A 258 -7.33 3.98 -28.23
N ASP A 259 -7.58 3.15 -27.22
CA ASP A 259 -8.87 2.97 -26.56
C ASP A 259 -8.62 2.41 -25.13
N GLY A 260 -9.66 2.17 -24.34
CA GLY A 260 -9.55 1.65 -22.96
C GLY A 260 -8.92 0.25 -22.83
N THR A 261 -8.64 -0.43 -23.95
CA THR A 261 -8.07 -1.79 -24.00
C THR A 261 -6.85 -1.94 -24.89
N THR A 262 -6.42 -0.88 -25.57
CA THR A 262 -5.31 -0.96 -26.54
C THR A 262 -4.32 0.15 -26.28
N VAL A 263 -3.07 -0.22 -25.98
CA VAL A 263 -1.97 0.73 -25.77
C VAL A 263 -0.79 0.39 -26.68
N ASP A 264 -0.29 1.39 -27.39
CA ASP A 264 0.98 1.31 -28.14
C ASP A 264 2.11 1.80 -27.27
N VAL A 265 3.23 1.09 -27.35
CA VAL A 265 4.48 1.41 -26.67
C VAL A 265 5.60 1.39 -27.71
N LYS A 266 6.37 2.47 -27.80
CA LYS A 266 7.52 2.53 -28.71
C LYS A 266 8.80 2.25 -27.95
N LEU A 267 9.55 1.19 -28.34
CA LEU A 267 10.82 0.84 -27.73
C LEU A 267 11.92 1.83 -28.14
N LYS A 268 12.79 2.21 -27.20
CA LYS A 268 13.98 3.00 -27.52
C LYS A 268 14.93 2.23 -28.42
N SER A 269 15.45 2.91 -29.45
CA SER A 269 16.45 2.35 -30.33
C SER A 269 17.84 2.28 -29.66
N GLY A 270 18.66 1.35 -30.11
CA GLY A 270 20.09 1.25 -29.72
C GLY A 270 20.32 0.67 -28.30
N MET A 271 19.29 0.23 -27.60
CA MET A 271 19.45 -0.47 -26.31
C MET A 271 20.18 -1.80 -26.48
N LYS A 272 21.01 -2.16 -25.50
CA LYS A 272 21.78 -3.40 -25.48
C LYS A 272 21.66 -4.13 -24.16
N TRP A 273 21.61 -5.43 -24.21
CA TRP A 273 21.85 -6.30 -23.08
C TRP A 273 23.28 -6.16 -22.56
N HIS A 274 23.55 -6.56 -21.32
CA HIS A 274 24.90 -6.50 -20.73
C HIS A 274 25.93 -7.36 -21.46
N ASP A 275 25.50 -8.34 -22.26
CA ASP A 275 26.34 -9.17 -23.13
C ASP A 275 26.60 -8.54 -24.51
N GLY A 276 26.09 -7.33 -24.76
CA GLY A 276 26.29 -6.56 -25.97
C GLY A 276 25.28 -6.79 -27.08
N LYS A 277 24.38 -7.77 -26.97
CA LYS A 277 23.34 -8.01 -27.97
C LYS A 277 22.27 -6.93 -27.92
N PRO A 278 21.57 -6.61 -29.02
CA PRO A 278 20.51 -5.62 -29.03
C PRO A 278 19.30 -6.09 -28.21
N VAL A 279 18.64 -5.15 -27.57
CA VAL A 279 17.29 -5.33 -27.01
C VAL A 279 16.27 -5.12 -28.12
N THR A 280 15.36 -6.07 -28.32
CA THR A 280 14.41 -6.09 -29.43
C THR A 280 12.96 -6.06 -28.97
N PRO A 281 11.99 -5.67 -29.82
CA PRO A 281 10.58 -5.81 -29.53
C PRO A 281 10.15 -7.25 -29.23
N GLU A 282 10.81 -8.24 -29.78
CA GLU A 282 10.59 -9.66 -29.51
C GLU A 282 11.00 -10.04 -28.09
N ASP A 283 12.07 -9.43 -27.53
CA ASP A 283 12.43 -9.59 -26.12
C ASP A 283 11.34 -9.03 -25.21
N VAL A 284 10.79 -7.86 -25.57
CA VAL A 284 9.69 -7.27 -24.82
C VAL A 284 8.47 -8.19 -24.81
N LYS A 285 8.03 -8.64 -25.98
CA LYS A 285 6.91 -9.59 -26.10
C LYS A 285 7.16 -10.84 -25.26
N PHE A 286 8.34 -11.44 -25.41
CA PHE A 286 8.76 -12.62 -24.67
C PHE A 286 8.70 -12.39 -23.13
N SER A 287 9.13 -11.22 -22.64
CA SER A 287 9.14 -10.91 -21.21
C SER A 287 7.74 -10.94 -20.59
N PHE A 288 6.75 -10.40 -21.30
CA PHE A 288 5.36 -10.44 -20.84
C PHE A 288 4.71 -11.82 -20.99
N GLU A 289 5.04 -12.56 -22.04
CA GLU A 289 4.58 -13.94 -22.23
C GLU A 289 5.16 -14.89 -21.18
N ALA A 290 6.44 -14.74 -20.83
CA ALA A 290 7.09 -15.48 -19.74
C ALA A 290 6.43 -15.20 -18.37
N ALA A 291 6.02 -13.97 -18.12
CA ALA A 291 5.29 -13.61 -16.89
C ALA A 291 3.92 -14.31 -16.79
N VAL A 292 3.24 -14.59 -17.92
CA VAL A 292 1.92 -15.28 -17.95
C VAL A 292 2.06 -16.80 -17.85
N GLY A 293 3.17 -17.36 -18.31
CA GLY A 293 3.35 -18.81 -18.57
C GLY A 293 3.20 -19.76 -17.38
N GLY A 294 2.97 -19.26 -16.17
CA GLY A 294 2.68 -20.07 -14.98
C GLY A 294 3.90 -20.42 -14.14
N GLU A 295 5.09 -20.28 -14.67
CA GLU A 295 6.36 -20.50 -13.98
C GLU A 295 6.83 -19.27 -13.18
N ALA A 296 6.12 -18.14 -13.32
CA ALA A 296 6.39 -16.89 -12.62
C ALA A 296 5.14 -16.36 -11.88
N PRO A 297 4.60 -17.07 -10.87
CA PRO A 297 3.35 -16.71 -10.18
C PRO A 297 3.36 -15.29 -9.59
N MET A 298 4.50 -14.76 -9.18
CA MET A 298 4.60 -13.39 -8.65
C MET A 298 4.43 -12.30 -9.73
N TYR A 299 4.78 -12.60 -10.98
CA TYR A 299 4.60 -11.67 -12.11
C TYR A 299 3.32 -11.91 -12.92
N LYS A 300 2.75 -13.10 -12.85
CA LYS A 300 1.53 -13.49 -13.57
C LYS A 300 0.38 -12.48 -13.42
N PRO A 301 0.07 -11.94 -12.23
CA PRO A 301 -1.01 -10.96 -12.07
C PRO A 301 -0.82 -9.70 -12.92
N PHE A 302 0.41 -9.28 -13.18
CA PHE A 302 0.73 -8.06 -13.94
C PHE A 302 0.58 -8.23 -15.47
N ALA A 303 0.50 -9.47 -15.95
CA ALA A 303 0.37 -9.76 -17.38
C ALA A 303 -0.92 -10.50 -17.76
N THR A 304 -1.69 -11.00 -16.79
CA THR A 304 -2.89 -11.84 -17.01
C THR A 304 -4.00 -11.14 -17.82
N ASN A 305 -4.09 -9.80 -17.71
CA ASN A 305 -5.06 -9.01 -18.47
C ASN A 305 -4.67 -8.79 -19.95
N ILE A 306 -3.48 -9.20 -20.37
CA ILE A 306 -3.06 -9.12 -21.76
C ILE A 306 -3.77 -10.20 -22.56
N ASP A 307 -4.41 -9.80 -23.66
CA ASP A 307 -5.05 -10.69 -24.64
C ASP A 307 -4.07 -11.04 -25.76
N ALA A 308 -3.42 -10.00 -26.32
CA ALA A 308 -2.46 -10.16 -27.40
C ALA A 308 -1.36 -9.09 -27.36
N ILE A 309 -0.17 -9.45 -27.86
CA ILE A 309 0.94 -8.52 -28.10
C ILE A 309 1.34 -8.63 -29.56
N THR A 310 1.24 -7.53 -30.29
CA THR A 310 1.65 -7.44 -31.71
C THR A 310 2.78 -6.45 -31.88
N ILE A 311 3.64 -6.72 -32.86
CA ILE A 311 4.84 -5.92 -33.15
C ILE A 311 4.74 -5.37 -34.56
N ASN A 312 4.99 -4.07 -34.70
CA ASN A 312 5.11 -3.39 -35.98
C ASN A 312 6.32 -2.45 -35.94
N GLY A 313 7.46 -2.93 -36.45
CA GLY A 313 8.72 -2.24 -36.30
C GLY A 313 9.14 -2.11 -34.83
N ASP A 314 9.35 -0.89 -34.36
CA ASP A 314 9.69 -0.56 -32.97
C ASP A 314 8.46 -0.31 -32.07
N VAL A 315 7.25 -0.40 -32.63
CA VAL A 315 5.99 -0.23 -31.92
C VAL A 315 5.44 -1.59 -31.49
N ILE A 316 5.19 -1.71 -30.19
CA ILE A 316 4.60 -2.87 -29.55
C ILE A 316 3.20 -2.49 -29.07
N THR A 317 2.19 -3.18 -29.61
CA THR A 317 0.79 -2.96 -29.25
C THR A 317 0.34 -4.01 -28.27
N PHE A 318 -0.07 -3.60 -27.08
CA PHE A 318 -0.72 -4.44 -26.06
C PHE A 318 -2.23 -4.33 -26.21
N LYS A 319 -2.91 -5.44 -26.46
CA LYS A 319 -4.36 -5.57 -26.39
C LYS A 319 -4.73 -6.21 -25.05
N LEU A 320 -5.63 -5.58 -24.31
CA LEU A 320 -6.10 -6.05 -23.00
C LEU A 320 -7.46 -6.74 -23.13
N LYS A 321 -7.71 -7.76 -22.32
CA LYS A 321 -9.00 -8.46 -22.21
C LYS A 321 -10.10 -7.56 -21.66
N LYS A 322 -9.73 -6.68 -20.70
CA LYS A 322 -10.63 -5.73 -20.05
C LYS A 322 -9.94 -4.37 -19.91
N PRO A 323 -10.68 -3.26 -19.91
CA PRO A 323 -10.11 -1.95 -19.66
C PRO A 323 -9.34 -1.90 -18.34
N ALA A 324 -8.14 -1.32 -18.36
CA ALA A 324 -7.28 -1.20 -17.17
C ALA A 324 -6.31 -0.01 -17.35
N ALA A 325 -6.75 1.19 -16.99
CA ALA A 325 -5.91 2.40 -17.08
C ALA A 325 -4.64 2.30 -16.23
N SER A 326 -4.68 1.50 -15.15
CA SER A 326 -3.51 1.19 -14.32
C SER A 326 -2.45 0.33 -14.99
N PHE A 327 -2.73 -0.27 -16.17
CA PHE A 327 -1.80 -1.17 -16.87
C PHE A 327 -0.42 -0.53 -17.11
N VAL A 328 -0.38 0.76 -17.40
CA VAL A 328 0.87 1.50 -17.61
C VAL A 328 1.73 1.60 -16.34
N THR A 329 1.12 1.66 -15.16
CA THR A 329 1.82 1.71 -13.88
C THR A 329 2.03 0.31 -13.28
N SER A 330 1.00 -0.53 -13.29
CA SER A 330 1.01 -1.84 -12.64
C SER A 330 1.71 -2.93 -13.46
N SER A 331 1.77 -2.80 -14.79
CA SER A 331 2.32 -3.83 -15.69
C SER A 331 3.56 -3.33 -16.44
N LEU A 332 3.43 -2.25 -17.22
CA LEU A 332 4.57 -1.73 -18.02
C LEU A 332 5.71 -1.18 -17.16
N ALA A 333 5.41 -0.69 -15.95
CA ALA A 333 6.41 -0.25 -14.99
C ALA A 333 6.83 -1.33 -13.99
N LYS A 334 6.32 -2.56 -14.11
CA LYS A 334 6.60 -3.67 -13.17
C LYS A 334 7.34 -4.82 -13.82
N VAL A 335 6.92 -5.26 -14.99
CA VAL A 335 7.53 -6.41 -15.68
C VAL A 335 8.94 -6.07 -16.15
N ASN A 336 9.91 -6.82 -15.67
CA ASN A 336 11.30 -6.69 -16.08
C ASN A 336 11.46 -7.23 -17.51
N LEU A 337 12.21 -6.51 -18.35
CA LEU A 337 12.60 -7.00 -19.67
C LEU A 337 13.71 -8.03 -19.51
N ILE A 338 13.53 -9.22 -20.09
CA ILE A 338 14.47 -10.33 -20.01
C ILE A 338 14.98 -10.73 -21.40
N PRO A 339 16.27 -11.08 -21.55
CA PRO A 339 16.83 -11.46 -22.83
C PRO A 339 16.28 -12.81 -23.30
N LYS A 340 15.51 -12.82 -24.37
CA LYS A 340 14.90 -14.02 -24.94
C LYS A 340 15.93 -15.10 -25.24
N HIS A 341 17.07 -14.72 -25.78
CA HIS A 341 18.14 -15.67 -26.15
C HIS A 341 18.78 -16.42 -24.96
N ILE A 342 18.58 -15.89 -23.72
CA ILE A 342 19.02 -16.55 -22.49
C ILE A 342 17.84 -17.29 -21.83
N TRP A 343 16.71 -16.61 -21.66
CA TRP A 343 15.60 -17.13 -20.88
C TRP A 343 14.70 -18.13 -21.61
N GLU A 344 14.60 -18.06 -22.95
CA GLU A 344 13.79 -19.02 -23.70
C GLU A 344 14.27 -20.48 -23.53
N PRO A 345 15.59 -20.80 -23.67
CA PRO A 345 16.07 -22.15 -23.40
C PRO A 345 15.94 -22.55 -21.92
N ILE A 346 16.13 -21.61 -20.97
CA ILE A 346 15.96 -21.87 -19.54
C ILE A 346 14.50 -22.27 -19.23
N LEU A 347 13.52 -21.48 -19.69
CA LEU A 347 12.10 -21.77 -19.46
C LEU A 347 11.66 -23.09 -20.13
N LYS A 348 12.20 -23.42 -21.31
CA LYS A 348 11.95 -24.73 -21.96
C LYS A 348 12.50 -25.90 -21.15
N ASP A 349 13.67 -25.75 -20.55
CA ASP A 349 14.27 -26.76 -19.68
C ASP A 349 13.47 -26.91 -18.37
N LEU A 350 13.12 -25.80 -17.74
CA LEU A 350 12.34 -25.78 -16.50
C LEU A 350 10.93 -26.38 -16.67
N ALA A 351 10.29 -26.21 -17.82
CA ALA A 351 8.99 -26.80 -18.12
C ALA A 351 8.98 -28.34 -18.06
N THR A 352 10.13 -28.98 -18.09
CA THR A 352 10.28 -30.45 -17.99
C THR A 352 10.70 -30.91 -16.59
N LYS A 353 10.86 -29.99 -15.63
CA LYS A 353 11.37 -30.24 -14.29
C LYS A 353 10.35 -29.79 -13.23
N PRO A 354 10.46 -30.27 -11.97
CA PRO A 354 9.64 -29.77 -10.88
C PRO A 354 10.03 -28.34 -10.41
N GLU A 355 11.17 -27.84 -10.88
CA GLU A 355 11.64 -26.48 -10.59
C GLU A 355 10.85 -25.45 -11.37
N THR A 356 10.65 -24.28 -10.76
CA THR A 356 9.93 -23.15 -11.39
C THR A 356 10.90 -22.05 -11.81
N ALA A 357 10.46 -21.16 -12.70
CA ALA A 357 11.24 -19.98 -13.07
C ALA A 357 11.62 -19.12 -11.85
N GLU A 358 10.78 -19.14 -10.81
CA GLU A 358 11.05 -18.43 -9.55
C GLU A 358 12.19 -19.04 -8.73
N SER A 359 12.35 -20.34 -8.77
CA SER A 359 13.42 -21.05 -8.03
C SER A 359 14.76 -21.06 -8.75
N TYR A 360 14.77 -20.67 -10.02
CA TYR A 360 16.00 -20.63 -10.83
C TYR A 360 16.99 -19.58 -10.32
N GLN A 361 18.22 -19.97 -10.12
CA GLN A 361 19.32 -19.09 -9.66
C GLN A 361 20.32 -18.90 -10.80
N GLU A 362 20.27 -17.74 -11.44
CA GLU A 362 21.27 -17.37 -12.45
C GLU A 362 22.59 -16.97 -11.77
N GLN A 363 23.70 -17.57 -12.18
CA GLN A 363 25.02 -17.26 -11.58
C GLN A 363 25.55 -15.89 -12.01
N MET A 364 25.29 -15.49 -13.25
CA MET A 364 25.72 -14.21 -13.82
C MET A 364 24.52 -13.53 -14.50
N PRO A 365 23.68 -12.84 -13.73
CA PRO A 365 22.48 -12.19 -14.24
C PRO A 365 22.79 -11.18 -15.36
N ILE A 366 22.21 -11.41 -16.55
CA ILE A 366 22.30 -10.52 -17.71
C ILE A 366 21.01 -9.75 -17.86
N GLY A 367 21.08 -8.44 -17.71
CA GLY A 367 19.98 -7.50 -17.94
C GLY A 367 20.34 -6.47 -19.00
N SER A 368 19.50 -5.46 -19.14
CA SER A 368 19.76 -4.27 -19.98
C SER A 368 19.92 -3.00 -19.14
N GLY A 369 19.75 -3.11 -17.82
CA GLY A 369 19.61 -1.99 -16.91
C GLY A 369 20.86 -1.14 -16.69
N PRO A 370 20.71 -0.08 -15.90
CA PRO A 370 21.78 0.91 -15.64
C PRO A 370 22.95 0.36 -14.81
N PHE A 371 22.80 -0.81 -14.19
CA PHE A 371 23.88 -1.47 -13.46
C PHE A 371 24.03 -2.91 -13.91
N LYS A 372 25.29 -3.38 -13.95
CA LYS A 372 25.69 -4.75 -14.29
C LYS A 372 26.00 -5.52 -13.01
N PHE A 373 25.49 -6.74 -12.90
CA PHE A 373 25.82 -7.62 -11.78
C PHE A 373 27.33 -7.93 -11.75
N THR A 374 27.91 -7.90 -10.57
CA THR A 374 29.35 -8.20 -10.39
C THR A 374 29.54 -9.38 -9.44
N SER A 375 28.94 -9.34 -8.24
CA SER A 375 29.11 -10.39 -7.25
C SER A 375 28.00 -10.39 -6.20
N TRP A 376 27.77 -11.56 -5.61
CA TRP A 376 26.90 -11.77 -4.48
C TRP A 376 27.60 -12.65 -3.43
N ALA A 377 27.99 -12.06 -2.31
CA ALA A 377 28.39 -12.77 -1.10
C ALA A 377 27.13 -13.00 -0.23
N LYS A 378 26.66 -14.24 -0.18
CA LYS A 378 25.41 -14.60 0.53
C LYS A 378 25.47 -14.13 1.99
N ASN A 379 24.39 -13.53 2.48
CA ASN A 379 24.22 -12.93 3.81
C ASN A 379 25.16 -11.75 4.11
N GLU A 380 25.93 -11.26 3.16
CA GLU A 380 26.86 -10.15 3.37
C GLU A 380 26.61 -8.98 2.45
N SER A 381 26.69 -9.19 1.13
CA SER A 381 26.61 -8.07 0.18
C SER A 381 26.32 -8.49 -1.25
N VAL A 382 25.78 -7.53 -2.02
CA VAL A 382 25.72 -7.57 -3.50
C VAL A 382 26.44 -6.34 -4.04
N THR A 383 27.23 -6.55 -5.09
CA THR A 383 27.92 -5.48 -5.82
C THR A 383 27.44 -5.43 -7.27
N LEU A 384 27.06 -4.24 -7.70
CA LEU A 384 26.71 -3.92 -9.08
C LEU A 384 27.65 -2.84 -9.60
N ALA A 385 28.17 -2.99 -10.82
CA ALA A 385 28.97 -1.97 -11.50
C ALA A 385 28.08 -1.10 -12.39
N ALA A 386 28.35 0.20 -12.46
CA ALA A 386 27.61 1.10 -13.33
C ALA A 386 27.75 0.72 -14.80
N ASN A 387 26.64 0.63 -15.53
CA ASN A 387 26.61 0.47 -16.97
C ASN A 387 26.76 1.86 -17.63
N LYS A 388 27.97 2.25 -17.96
CA LYS A 388 28.24 3.58 -18.52
C LYS A 388 27.70 3.76 -19.96
N ASP A 389 27.35 2.65 -20.64
CA ASP A 389 26.76 2.67 -21.99
C ASP A 389 25.21 2.76 -21.96
N HIS A 390 24.60 2.75 -20.75
CA HIS A 390 23.16 2.84 -20.61
C HIS A 390 22.67 4.25 -20.93
N PHE A 391 21.47 4.39 -21.55
CA PHE A 391 20.87 5.68 -21.92
C PHE A 391 20.64 6.61 -20.70
N ALA A 392 20.56 6.04 -19.48
CA ALA A 392 20.53 6.73 -18.20
C ALA A 392 21.69 6.25 -17.33
N ALA A 393 22.93 6.41 -17.82
CA ALA A 393 24.13 5.95 -17.14
C ALA A 393 24.25 6.54 -15.73
N PRO A 394 24.51 5.72 -14.69
CA PRO A 394 24.70 6.20 -13.34
C PRO A 394 25.92 7.11 -13.19
N LYS A 395 25.84 8.09 -12.30
CA LYS A 395 26.96 8.98 -11.96
C LYS A 395 27.95 8.35 -10.98
N VAL A 396 27.51 7.33 -10.25
CA VAL A 396 28.34 6.49 -9.37
C VAL A 396 29.10 5.43 -10.19
N ASP A 397 30.14 4.82 -9.60
CA ASP A 397 30.89 3.74 -10.25
C ASP A 397 30.34 2.36 -9.85
N ARG A 398 29.97 2.18 -8.58
CA ARG A 398 29.35 0.96 -8.06
C ARG A 398 28.18 1.27 -7.16
N TRP A 399 27.21 0.36 -7.14
CA TRP A 399 26.16 0.28 -6.13
C TRP A 399 26.39 -0.99 -5.31
N ILE A 400 26.54 -0.86 -4.00
CA ILE A 400 26.92 -1.93 -3.10
C ILE A 400 25.89 -2.00 -1.99
N LEU A 401 25.20 -3.13 -1.88
CA LEU A 401 24.28 -3.41 -0.77
C LEU A 401 24.99 -4.23 0.30
N ARG A 402 24.93 -3.77 1.55
CA ARG A 402 25.42 -4.47 2.74
C ARG A 402 24.25 -4.97 3.56
N ILE A 403 24.26 -6.23 3.97
CA ILE A 403 23.25 -6.79 4.89
C ILE A 403 23.65 -6.44 6.33
N VAL A 404 22.83 -5.62 6.99
CA VAL A 404 23.07 -5.12 8.35
C VAL A 404 21.76 -5.20 9.14
N PRO A 405 21.44 -6.34 9.78
CA PRO A 405 20.14 -6.56 10.43
C PRO A 405 19.86 -5.62 11.62
N ASN A 406 20.91 -5.13 12.28
CA ASN A 406 20.78 -4.30 13.47
C ASN A 406 20.86 -2.81 13.12
N ALA A 407 19.86 -2.04 13.55
CA ALA A 407 19.76 -0.60 13.25
C ALA A 407 20.90 0.24 13.87
N GLU A 408 21.36 -0.12 15.07
CA GLU A 408 22.46 0.58 15.76
C GLU A 408 23.78 0.30 15.06
N ALA A 409 24.01 -0.96 14.62
CA ALA A 409 25.17 -1.32 13.81
C ALA A 409 25.16 -0.56 12.48
N ALA A 410 24.02 -0.44 11.81
CA ALA A 410 23.89 0.35 10.57
C ALA A 410 24.23 1.83 10.78
N LEU A 411 23.79 2.42 11.90
CA LEU A 411 24.16 3.79 12.26
C LEU A 411 25.66 3.92 12.56
N GLY A 412 26.25 2.92 13.25
CA GLY A 412 27.70 2.87 13.48
C GLY A 412 28.49 2.82 12.16
N MET A 413 28.05 1.98 11.21
CA MET A 413 28.68 1.85 9.90
C MET A 413 28.53 3.11 9.04
N LEU A 414 27.40 3.83 9.15
CA LEU A 414 27.24 5.13 8.48
C LEU A 414 28.23 6.16 9.02
N ARG A 415 28.43 6.20 10.34
CA ARG A 415 29.37 7.12 11.00
C ARG A 415 30.84 6.79 10.72
N SER A 416 31.17 5.51 10.56
CA SER A 416 32.53 5.06 10.22
C SER A 416 32.83 5.20 8.72
N GLY A 417 31.81 5.43 7.88
CA GLY A 417 31.93 5.49 6.42
C GLY A 417 32.02 4.11 5.75
N GLU A 418 31.72 3.03 6.48
CA GLU A 418 31.58 1.67 5.90
C GLU A 418 30.35 1.52 5.03
N ILE A 419 29.27 2.24 5.34
CA ILE A 419 28.19 2.62 4.42
C ILE A 419 28.17 4.14 4.32
N ASN A 420 27.64 4.68 3.26
CA ASN A 420 27.55 6.14 3.06
C ASN A 420 26.13 6.60 2.70
N PHE A 421 25.20 5.63 2.63
CA PHE A 421 23.79 5.87 2.38
C PHE A 421 22.97 4.83 3.17
N MET A 422 22.12 5.30 4.07
CA MET A 422 21.24 4.44 4.85
C MET A 422 19.96 4.19 4.07
N GLY A 423 19.91 3.08 3.37
CA GLY A 423 18.76 2.66 2.55
C GLY A 423 17.57 2.21 3.38
N GLU A 424 17.79 1.83 4.63
CA GLU A 424 16.77 1.41 5.58
C GLU A 424 17.22 1.67 7.01
N PHE A 425 16.33 2.20 7.83
CA PHE A 425 16.54 2.34 9.27
C PHE A 425 15.32 1.81 10.03
N THR A 426 15.48 0.69 10.71
CA THR A 426 14.42 0.00 11.45
C THR A 426 14.35 0.40 12.92
N GLY A 427 15.26 1.27 13.38
CA GLY A 427 15.32 1.78 14.76
C GLY A 427 14.35 2.96 15.01
N ASP A 428 14.48 3.57 16.19
CA ASP A 428 13.73 4.79 16.52
C ASP A 428 14.27 5.96 15.67
N PRO A 429 13.44 6.58 14.82
CA PRO A 429 13.86 7.69 13.96
C PRO A 429 14.47 8.87 14.72
N GLN A 430 14.09 9.07 16.00
CA GLN A 430 14.65 10.14 16.81
C GLN A 430 16.15 9.94 17.07
N VAL A 431 16.59 8.70 17.22
CA VAL A 431 18.02 8.35 17.40
C VAL A 431 18.83 8.78 16.18
N LEU A 432 18.31 8.55 14.99
CA LEU A 432 18.96 8.95 13.74
C LEU A 432 19.03 10.47 13.61
N ILE A 433 17.94 11.18 13.93
CA ILE A 433 17.88 12.65 13.92
C ILE A 433 18.88 13.26 14.93
N ASP A 434 18.96 12.70 16.14
CA ASP A 434 19.86 13.20 17.16
C ASP A 434 21.33 12.91 16.82
N ALA A 435 21.60 11.77 16.18
CA ALA A 435 22.92 11.47 15.62
C ALA A 435 23.34 12.50 14.58
N ALA A 436 22.46 12.81 13.63
CA ALA A 436 22.75 13.81 12.59
C ALA A 436 22.98 15.23 13.13
N LYS A 437 22.23 15.62 14.17
CA LYS A 437 22.47 16.91 14.86
C LYS A 437 23.86 16.96 15.53
N LYS A 438 24.30 15.83 16.06
CA LYS A 438 25.60 15.75 16.75
C LYS A 438 26.77 15.71 15.77
N ASP A 439 26.64 14.91 14.71
CA ASP A 439 27.76 14.60 13.82
C ASP A 439 27.94 15.67 12.70
N GLY A 440 26.91 16.41 12.37
CA GLY A 440 26.95 17.50 11.38
C GLY A 440 27.12 17.04 9.93
N ASP A 441 27.68 15.86 9.67
CA ASP A 441 27.99 15.32 8.34
C ASP A 441 26.84 14.49 7.75
N LEU A 442 25.84 14.16 8.56
CA LEU A 442 24.70 13.37 8.13
C LEU A 442 23.53 14.27 7.73
N GLU A 443 22.89 13.91 6.62
CA GLU A 443 21.59 14.43 6.21
C GLU A 443 20.52 13.40 6.51
N VAL A 444 19.42 13.82 7.19
CA VAL A 444 18.29 12.92 7.51
C VAL A 444 17.06 13.35 6.73
N VAL A 445 16.45 12.42 6.04
CA VAL A 445 15.24 12.64 5.25
C VAL A 445 14.12 11.74 5.78
N SER A 446 12.97 12.34 6.10
CA SER A 446 11.75 11.61 6.45
C SER A 446 10.71 11.77 5.35
N THR A 447 10.15 10.64 4.90
CA THR A 447 9.16 10.59 3.83
C THR A 447 7.90 9.90 4.30
N VAL A 448 6.74 10.47 4.00
CA VAL A 448 5.46 9.79 4.26
C VAL A 448 5.36 8.58 3.33
N ASP A 449 5.16 7.39 3.92
CA ASP A 449 5.00 6.15 3.17
C ASP A 449 3.65 6.16 2.41
N MET A 450 3.59 5.54 1.24
CA MET A 450 2.32 5.33 0.55
C MET A 450 1.47 4.23 1.19
N GLY A 451 2.06 3.40 2.02
CA GLY A 451 1.34 2.43 2.84
C GLY A 451 0.58 3.10 3.99
N PHE A 452 -0.28 2.33 4.65
CA PHE A 452 -1.12 2.84 5.74
C PHE A 452 -1.41 1.79 6.81
N ARG A 453 -1.88 2.27 7.96
CA ARG A 453 -2.35 1.48 9.09
C ARG A 453 -3.83 1.73 9.31
N TYR A 454 -4.59 0.69 9.61
CA TYR A 454 -6.04 0.76 9.72
C TYR A 454 -6.62 -0.31 10.65
N ILE A 455 -7.86 -0.10 11.07
CA ILE A 455 -8.72 -1.14 11.63
C ILE A 455 -9.71 -1.54 10.54
N ALA A 456 -9.74 -2.81 10.16
CA ALA A 456 -10.79 -3.35 9.31
C ALA A 456 -11.97 -3.83 10.16
N PHE A 457 -13.19 -3.67 9.64
CA PHE A 457 -14.42 -4.15 10.23
C PHE A 457 -14.97 -5.32 9.42
N ASN A 458 -15.42 -6.38 10.09
CA ASN A 458 -16.08 -7.49 9.39
C ASN A 458 -17.57 -7.17 9.20
N GLU A 459 -17.92 -6.69 8.02
CA GLU A 459 -19.29 -6.27 7.70
C GLU A 459 -20.30 -7.42 7.60
N ARG A 460 -19.84 -8.67 7.67
CA ARG A 460 -20.71 -9.86 7.73
C ARG A 460 -21.32 -10.04 9.13
N ARG A 461 -20.80 -9.34 10.13
CA ARG A 461 -21.19 -9.50 11.54
C ARG A 461 -21.80 -8.23 12.12
N PRO A 462 -23.02 -8.28 12.65
CA PRO A 462 -23.56 -7.17 13.45
C PRO A 462 -22.67 -6.87 14.68
N PRO A 463 -22.51 -5.59 15.06
CA PRO A 463 -23.09 -4.39 14.46
C PRO A 463 -22.27 -3.77 13.32
N PHE A 464 -21.21 -4.42 12.86
CA PHE A 464 -20.30 -3.88 11.83
C PHE A 464 -20.91 -3.84 10.41
N ASN A 465 -22.05 -4.49 10.18
CA ASN A 465 -22.83 -4.34 8.94
C ASN A 465 -23.51 -2.96 8.82
N ASP A 466 -23.64 -2.21 9.94
CA ASP A 466 -24.19 -0.84 9.93
C ASP A 466 -23.08 0.20 9.68
N PRO A 467 -23.12 0.95 8.57
CA PRO A 467 -22.13 1.98 8.29
C PRO A 467 -22.13 3.12 9.32
N ALA A 468 -23.28 3.44 9.96
CA ALA A 468 -23.33 4.45 11.00
C ALA A 468 -22.57 4.01 12.26
N PHE A 469 -22.66 2.73 12.61
CA PHE A 469 -21.88 2.16 13.71
C PHE A 469 -20.38 2.24 13.42
N ARG A 470 -19.93 1.78 12.25
CA ARG A 470 -18.51 1.85 11.86
C ARG A 470 -18.00 3.29 11.84
N ARG A 471 -18.82 4.20 11.31
CA ARG A 471 -18.51 5.62 11.28
C ARG A 471 -18.33 6.19 12.69
N ALA A 472 -19.23 5.89 13.60
CA ALA A 472 -19.14 6.35 14.99
C ALA A 472 -17.88 5.80 15.69
N LEU A 473 -17.55 4.53 15.50
CA LEU A 473 -16.29 3.95 16.00
C LEU A 473 -15.07 4.71 15.48
N SER A 474 -15.11 5.06 14.21
CA SER A 474 -14.05 5.83 13.56
C SER A 474 -13.97 7.28 14.08
N GLU A 475 -15.12 7.93 14.27
CA GLU A 475 -15.22 9.30 14.82
C GLU A 475 -14.79 9.37 16.29
N ALA A 476 -14.98 8.31 17.08
CA ALA A 476 -14.58 8.27 18.48
C ALA A 476 -13.06 8.44 18.69
N VAL A 477 -12.25 8.19 17.67
CA VAL A 477 -10.79 8.12 17.77
C VAL A 477 -10.13 9.35 17.15
N ASP A 478 -9.42 10.12 17.95
CA ASP A 478 -8.53 11.18 17.47
C ASP A 478 -7.22 10.55 16.92
N ARG A 479 -7.03 10.62 15.61
CA ARG A 479 -5.83 10.09 14.95
C ARG A 479 -4.56 10.85 15.35
N GLN A 480 -4.67 12.13 15.71
CA GLN A 480 -3.50 12.89 16.17
C GLN A 480 -2.97 12.36 17.51
N LEU A 481 -3.86 11.85 18.36
CA LEU A 481 -3.43 11.15 19.58
C LEU A 481 -2.61 9.90 19.24
N ILE A 482 -3.03 9.12 18.22
CA ILE A 482 -2.29 7.94 17.75
C ILE A 482 -0.93 8.37 17.19
N VAL A 483 -0.89 9.39 16.32
CA VAL A 483 0.38 9.93 15.77
C VAL A 483 1.33 10.30 16.90
N LYS A 484 0.85 11.02 17.90
CA LYS A 484 1.67 11.50 19.02
C LYS A 484 2.11 10.37 19.95
N ALA A 485 1.19 9.53 20.39
CA ALA A 485 1.44 8.54 21.43
C ALA A 485 2.11 7.26 20.90
N ALA A 486 1.63 6.72 19.78
CA ALA A 486 2.13 5.47 19.24
C ALA A 486 3.27 5.65 18.23
N TYR A 487 3.21 6.70 17.40
CA TYR A 487 4.20 6.96 16.34
C TYR A 487 5.18 8.08 16.67
N ARG A 488 5.10 8.73 17.85
CA ARG A 488 6.01 9.80 18.29
C ARG A 488 6.18 10.94 17.27
N GLY A 489 5.15 11.21 16.45
CA GLY A 489 5.18 12.20 15.38
C GLY A 489 5.68 11.67 14.02
N PHE A 490 6.15 10.43 13.94
CA PHE A 490 6.63 9.80 12.70
C PHE A 490 5.51 9.12 11.92
N ALA A 491 4.38 9.79 11.80
CA ALA A 491 3.26 9.41 10.95
C ALA A 491 2.43 10.65 10.58
N VAL A 492 1.56 10.51 9.59
CA VAL A 492 0.54 11.49 9.22
C VAL A 492 -0.83 10.87 9.48
N ALA A 493 -1.66 11.54 10.25
CA ALA A 493 -3.04 11.14 10.47
C ALA A 493 -3.82 11.19 9.16
N SER A 494 -4.66 10.19 8.90
CA SER A 494 -5.42 10.13 7.66
C SER A 494 -6.78 9.48 7.85
N ASN A 495 -7.74 9.86 7.00
CA ASN A 495 -9.01 9.20 6.80
C ASN A 495 -9.18 8.75 5.34
N SER A 496 -8.11 8.76 4.57
CA SER A 496 -8.07 8.31 3.18
C SER A 496 -7.14 7.10 3.03
N ILE A 497 -7.54 6.17 2.14
CA ILE A 497 -6.71 5.03 1.73
C ILE A 497 -5.57 5.44 0.81
N VAL A 498 -5.68 6.60 0.16
CA VAL A 498 -4.63 7.14 -0.70
C VAL A 498 -3.74 8.04 0.13
N SER A 499 -2.46 7.72 0.17
CA SER A 499 -1.46 8.49 0.93
C SER A 499 -1.36 9.94 0.46
N PRO A 500 -1.18 10.90 1.39
CA PRO A 500 -0.88 12.29 1.01
C PRO A 500 0.45 12.43 0.26
N ALA A 501 1.32 11.43 0.32
CA ALA A 501 2.51 11.37 -0.53
C ALA A 501 2.17 11.22 -2.03
N LEU A 502 1.03 10.65 -2.37
CA LEU A 502 0.52 10.53 -3.74
C LEU A 502 -0.38 11.73 -4.07
N GLU A 503 0.18 12.91 -4.05
CA GLU A 503 -0.53 14.20 -4.10
C GLU A 503 -1.53 14.29 -5.27
N TYR A 504 -1.19 13.73 -6.43
CA TYR A 504 -2.09 13.72 -7.59
C TYR A 504 -3.39 12.97 -7.33
N TRP A 505 -3.34 11.84 -6.59
CA TRP A 505 -4.48 10.96 -6.36
C TRP A 505 -5.15 11.16 -4.99
N HIS A 506 -4.51 11.90 -4.09
CA HIS A 506 -5.00 12.10 -2.72
C HIS A 506 -6.10 13.17 -2.68
N ASP A 507 -7.29 12.78 -2.22
CA ASP A 507 -8.36 13.73 -1.94
C ASP A 507 -8.25 14.31 -0.53
N LYS A 508 -7.68 15.50 -0.46
CA LYS A 508 -7.50 16.22 0.79
C LYS A 508 -8.83 16.59 1.47
N SER A 509 -9.90 16.81 0.69
CA SER A 509 -11.21 17.19 1.21
C SER A 509 -11.81 16.11 2.12
N VAL A 510 -11.55 14.83 1.81
CA VAL A 510 -11.97 13.68 2.64
C VAL A 510 -11.33 13.71 4.02
N VAL A 511 -10.06 14.13 4.12
CA VAL A 511 -9.36 14.25 5.41
C VAL A 511 -9.83 15.48 6.17
N ASP A 512 -9.93 16.62 5.52
CA ASP A 512 -10.28 17.90 6.13
C ASP A 512 -11.76 17.94 6.64
N SER A 513 -12.65 17.22 5.96
CA SER A 513 -14.07 17.15 6.34
C SER A 513 -14.38 16.17 7.47
N PHE A 514 -13.48 15.22 7.76
CA PHE A 514 -13.72 14.23 8.81
C PHE A 514 -13.59 14.83 10.20
N LYS A 515 -14.64 14.70 11.02
CA LYS A 515 -14.69 15.19 12.38
C LYS A 515 -14.49 14.03 13.35
N ALA A 516 -13.53 14.15 14.26
CA ALA A 516 -13.32 13.19 15.33
C ALA A 516 -13.72 13.77 16.69
N GLY A 517 -14.10 12.91 17.62
CA GLY A 517 -14.43 13.23 19.01
C GLY A 517 -15.58 12.40 19.56
N GLN A 518 -15.57 12.13 20.87
CA GLN A 518 -16.59 11.33 21.56
C GLN A 518 -18.00 11.88 21.38
N ALA A 519 -18.17 13.21 21.42
CA ALA A 519 -19.48 13.84 21.23
C ALA A 519 -20.01 13.66 19.80
N VAL A 520 -19.13 13.68 18.79
CA VAL A 520 -19.49 13.43 17.39
C VAL A 520 -19.94 11.98 17.22
N ALA A 521 -19.15 11.03 17.70
CA ALA A 521 -19.47 9.61 17.66
C ALA A 521 -20.79 9.27 18.37
N ALA A 522 -20.98 9.81 19.57
CA ALA A 522 -22.23 9.63 20.34
C ALA A 522 -23.44 10.20 19.59
N LYS A 523 -23.29 11.35 18.91
CA LYS A 523 -24.34 11.92 18.07
C LYS A 523 -24.65 11.02 16.88
N THR A 524 -23.63 10.53 16.16
CA THR A 524 -23.81 9.61 15.03
C THR A 524 -24.55 8.34 15.44
N LEU A 525 -24.19 7.73 16.57
CA LEU A 525 -24.91 6.57 17.13
C LEU A 525 -26.36 6.91 17.46
N LYS A 526 -26.61 8.03 18.14
CA LYS A 526 -27.95 8.46 18.50
C LYS A 526 -28.82 8.72 17.28
N ASP A 527 -28.28 9.40 16.26
CA ASP A 527 -29.01 9.71 15.02
C ASP A 527 -29.37 8.41 14.26
N ALA A 528 -28.56 7.36 14.40
CA ALA A 528 -28.82 6.03 13.85
C ALA A 528 -29.71 5.16 14.75
N GLY A 529 -30.21 5.70 15.87
CA GLY A 529 -31.15 5.02 16.76
C GLY A 529 -30.52 4.17 17.88
N TYR A 530 -29.18 4.13 17.99
CA TYR A 530 -28.52 3.49 19.12
C TYR A 530 -28.78 4.27 20.42
N THR A 531 -28.90 3.54 21.52
CA THR A 531 -29.17 4.14 22.84
C THR A 531 -28.14 3.71 23.87
N LEU A 532 -27.83 4.58 24.82
CA LEU A 532 -26.96 4.25 25.95
C LEU A 532 -27.86 4.04 27.18
N ASP A 533 -27.89 2.81 27.71
CA ASP A 533 -28.68 2.44 28.87
C ASP A 533 -27.85 1.63 29.87
N GLY A 534 -27.86 2.07 31.15
CA GLY A 534 -27.04 1.47 32.20
C GLY A 534 -25.53 1.44 31.87
N GLY A 535 -25.03 2.41 31.08
CA GLY A 535 -23.63 2.47 30.66
C GLY A 535 -23.27 1.50 29.51
N LYS A 536 -24.25 0.81 28.92
CA LYS A 536 -24.08 -0.10 27.80
C LYS A 536 -24.76 0.44 26.54
N LEU A 537 -24.07 0.39 25.42
CA LEU A 537 -24.64 0.72 24.12
C LEU A 537 -25.59 -0.40 23.67
N ARG A 538 -26.75 -0.02 23.13
CA ARG A 538 -27.79 -0.92 22.65
C ARG A 538 -28.13 -0.67 21.19
N TYR A 539 -28.56 -1.73 20.51
CA TYR A 539 -29.07 -1.66 19.14
C TYR A 539 -30.30 -0.74 19.03
N PRO A 540 -30.56 -0.18 17.82
CA PRO A 540 -31.77 0.58 17.55
C PRO A 540 -33.04 -0.28 17.69
N GLY A 541 -34.05 0.21 18.43
CA GLY A 541 -35.39 -0.38 18.50
C GLY A 541 -35.40 -1.89 18.78
N ASP A 542 -36.19 -2.61 17.98
CA ASP A 542 -36.35 -4.08 18.10
C ASP A 542 -35.27 -4.90 17.38
N THR A 543 -34.17 -4.28 17.00
CA THR A 543 -33.08 -4.98 16.28
C THR A 543 -32.46 -6.03 17.19
N LYS A 544 -32.57 -7.29 16.80
CA LYS A 544 -31.90 -8.42 17.44
C LYS A 544 -30.57 -8.69 16.74
N GLU A 545 -29.61 -9.20 17.49
CA GLU A 545 -28.34 -9.69 16.93
C GLU A 545 -28.60 -10.92 16.05
N THR A 546 -28.93 -10.71 14.78
CA THR A 546 -29.01 -11.78 13.80
C THR A 546 -27.72 -11.87 13.05
N VAL A 547 -27.03 -13.00 13.21
CA VAL A 547 -25.93 -13.37 12.32
C VAL A 547 -26.53 -13.54 10.92
N VAL A 548 -26.26 -12.61 10.02
CA VAL A 548 -26.63 -12.75 8.61
C VAL A 548 -25.64 -13.76 8.02
N ALA A 549 -26.01 -15.02 8.08
CA ALA A 549 -25.38 -16.04 7.22
C ALA A 549 -25.73 -15.68 5.77
N LYS A 550 -24.77 -15.21 5.01
CA LYS A 550 -24.83 -15.09 3.55
C LYS A 550 -23.76 -15.95 2.92
#